data_67be16c5e500fc638524d8fdc9c321cf
#
_entry.id   67be16c5e500fc638524d8fdc9c321cf
#
_cell.length_a   1.000
_cell.length_b   1.000
_cell.length_c   1.000
_cell.angle_alpha   90.00
_cell.angle_beta   90.00
_cell.angle_gamma   90.00
#
_symmetry.space_group_name_H-M   'P 1'
#
loop_
_entity.id
_entity.type
_entity.pdbx_description
1 polymer ?
#
loop_
_entity_poly.entity_id
_entity_poly.type
_entity_poly.pdbx_seq_one_letter_code
_entity_poly.pdbx_strand_id
1 'polypeptide(L)'
;MTKIDHLGIAVASIAAARGFYEALGLNVAQEETVEHEQVRTAMIPVGESRIELLEPLREDSVIGRFLQKRGPGLHHVALHVDDIGAALASLKARGARLISEKVQVGAGGHLYFFVHPASAGGVLLEICQESGQHDSGQHDSGPQPVSEPSE
;
A
#
# COMPACT_ATOMS: atom_id res chain seq x y z
N MET A 1 2.15 7.68 12.19
CA MET A 1 1.56 8.90 11.60
C MET A 1 0.82 8.55 10.33
N THR A 2 -0.44 8.96 10.23
CA THR A 2 -1.24 8.75 9.01
C THR A 2 -0.68 9.64 7.89
N LYS A 3 -0.46 9.06 6.73
CA LYS A 3 0.08 9.74 5.55
C LYS A 3 -0.47 9.13 4.26
N ILE A 4 -0.32 9.84 3.15
CA ILE A 4 -0.55 9.24 1.84
C ILE A 4 0.59 8.24 1.60
N ASP A 5 0.23 6.97 1.45
CA ASP A 5 1.20 5.92 1.12
C ASP A 5 1.52 5.94 -0.38
N HIS A 6 0.50 5.83 -1.21
CA HIS A 6 0.65 5.93 -2.65
C HIS A 6 -0.63 6.36 -3.36
N LEU A 7 -0.46 6.76 -4.61
CA LEU A 7 -1.54 7.01 -5.57
C LEU A 7 -1.47 5.93 -6.65
N GLY A 8 -2.53 5.15 -6.77
CA GLY A 8 -2.64 4.13 -7.82
C GLY A 8 -3.21 4.73 -9.10
N ILE A 9 -2.45 4.67 -10.18
CA ILE A 9 -2.82 5.22 -11.48
C ILE A 9 -2.88 4.10 -12.51
N ALA A 10 -4.07 3.87 -13.06
CA ALA A 10 -4.27 2.89 -14.13
C ALA A 10 -3.75 3.44 -15.45
N VAL A 11 -2.92 2.67 -16.13
CA VAL A 11 -2.31 3.01 -17.42
C VAL A 11 -2.43 1.84 -18.39
N ALA A 12 -2.49 2.14 -19.67
CA ALA A 12 -2.50 1.10 -20.70
C ALA A 12 -1.14 0.41 -20.83
N SER A 13 -0.05 1.15 -20.57
CA SER A 13 1.32 0.64 -20.67
C SER A 13 2.22 1.38 -19.69
N ILE A 14 2.86 0.65 -18.78
CA ILE A 14 3.88 1.20 -17.88
C ILE A 14 5.07 1.74 -18.68
N ALA A 15 5.51 1.00 -19.69
CA ALA A 15 6.64 1.40 -20.54
C ALA A 15 6.39 2.77 -21.20
N ALA A 16 5.16 3.04 -21.64
CA ALA A 16 4.81 4.32 -22.23
C ALA A 16 4.60 5.43 -21.19
N ALA A 17 4.03 5.11 -20.03
CA ALA A 17 3.69 6.09 -19.00
C ALA A 17 4.90 6.56 -18.19
N ARG A 18 5.85 5.67 -17.91
CA ARG A 18 6.99 5.96 -17.03
C ARG A 18 7.89 7.10 -17.50
N GLY A 19 8.02 7.27 -18.80
CA GLY A 19 8.89 8.29 -19.39
C GLY A 19 8.55 9.72 -18.96
N PHE A 20 7.27 10.02 -18.74
CA PHE A 20 6.83 11.31 -18.20
C PHE A 20 7.41 11.57 -16.81
N TYR A 21 7.34 10.59 -15.93
CA TYR A 21 7.85 10.71 -14.56
C TYR A 21 9.38 10.75 -14.52
N GLU A 22 10.03 9.96 -15.36
CA GLU A 22 11.49 9.96 -15.50
C GLU A 22 12.02 11.32 -15.97
N ALA A 23 11.28 12.00 -16.85
CA ALA A 23 11.61 13.36 -17.31
C ALA A 23 11.57 14.39 -16.17
N LEU A 24 10.82 14.12 -15.10
CA LEU A 24 10.80 14.93 -13.87
C LEU A 24 11.92 14.59 -12.89
N GLY A 25 12.80 13.65 -13.22
CA GLY A 25 13.85 13.15 -12.34
C GLY A 25 13.39 12.07 -11.37
N LEU A 26 12.18 11.55 -11.55
CA LEU A 26 11.64 10.44 -10.76
C LEU A 26 12.01 9.11 -11.42
N ASN A 27 12.27 8.08 -10.61
CA ASN A 27 12.69 6.78 -11.14
C ASN A 27 11.78 5.67 -10.64
N VAL A 28 11.54 4.68 -11.49
CA VAL A 28 10.89 3.44 -11.07
C VAL A 28 11.86 2.66 -10.18
N ALA A 29 11.47 2.47 -8.92
CA ALA A 29 12.28 1.75 -7.94
C ALA A 29 11.98 0.24 -7.92
N GLN A 30 10.75 -0.15 -8.28
CA GLN A 30 10.31 -1.53 -8.24
C GLN A 30 9.23 -1.76 -9.29
N GLU A 31 9.36 -2.88 -10.00
CA GLU A 31 8.30 -3.43 -10.86
C GLU A 31 7.93 -4.82 -10.35
N GLU A 32 6.65 -5.13 -10.35
CA GLU A 32 6.14 -6.40 -9.87
C GLU A 32 4.95 -6.85 -10.72
N THR A 33 4.82 -8.16 -10.91
CA THR A 33 3.62 -8.78 -11.47
C THR A 33 2.84 -9.44 -10.34
N VAL A 34 1.60 -8.99 -10.15
CA VAL A 34 0.69 -9.53 -9.14
C VAL A 34 -0.31 -10.45 -9.84
N GLU A 35 0.03 -11.72 -9.93
CA GLU A 35 -0.69 -12.72 -10.73
C GLU A 35 -2.16 -12.88 -10.31
N HIS A 36 -2.45 -12.90 -9.00
CA HIS A 36 -3.81 -13.10 -8.51
C HIS A 36 -4.73 -11.89 -8.81
N GLU A 37 -4.16 -10.71 -9.05
CA GLU A 37 -4.89 -9.51 -9.45
C GLU A 37 -4.80 -9.24 -10.95
N GLN A 38 -4.00 -10.01 -11.67
CA GLN A 38 -3.76 -9.86 -13.10
C GLN A 38 -3.31 -8.45 -13.47
N VAL A 39 -2.34 -7.92 -12.72
CA VAL A 39 -1.81 -6.58 -12.87
C VAL A 39 -0.28 -6.58 -12.79
N ARG A 40 0.34 -5.73 -13.59
CA ARG A 40 1.73 -5.32 -13.43
C ARG A 40 1.78 -3.97 -12.75
N THR A 41 2.66 -3.81 -11.80
CA THR A 41 2.84 -2.56 -11.05
C THR A 41 4.23 -2.00 -11.20
N ALA A 42 4.35 -0.67 -11.19
CA ALA A 42 5.62 0.04 -11.11
C ALA A 42 5.53 1.12 -10.03
N MET A 43 6.40 1.04 -9.05
CA MET A 43 6.47 2.00 -7.94
C MET A 43 7.48 3.09 -8.24
N ILE A 44 7.04 4.33 -8.13
CA ILE A 44 7.84 5.54 -8.32
C ILE A 44 7.82 6.33 -7.02
N PRO A 45 8.92 6.33 -6.24
CA PRO A 45 9.00 7.14 -5.02
C PRO A 45 8.89 8.63 -5.30
N VAL A 46 8.08 9.32 -4.49
CA VAL A 46 7.88 10.77 -4.53
C VAL A 46 7.89 11.29 -3.09
N GLY A 47 9.04 11.72 -2.58
CA GLY A 47 9.19 12.09 -1.18
C GLY A 47 8.84 10.92 -0.26
N GLU A 48 7.93 11.14 0.69
CA GLU A 48 7.43 10.10 1.60
C GLU A 48 6.32 9.23 1.01
N SER A 49 5.83 9.58 -0.16
CA SER A 49 4.76 8.88 -0.87
C SER A 49 5.29 8.21 -2.13
N ARG A 50 4.41 7.54 -2.85
CA ARG A 50 4.75 6.86 -4.10
C ARG A 50 3.62 7.04 -5.11
N ILE A 51 3.98 6.98 -6.38
CA ILE A 51 3.03 6.74 -7.46
C ILE A 51 3.15 5.28 -7.85
N GLU A 52 2.03 4.58 -7.92
CA GLU A 52 1.95 3.20 -8.40
C GLU A 52 1.26 3.19 -9.75
N LEU A 53 2.01 2.86 -10.80
CA LEU A 53 1.43 2.64 -12.12
C LEU A 53 0.90 1.21 -12.20
N LEU A 54 -0.34 1.06 -12.69
CA LEU A 54 -1.06 -0.20 -12.76
C LEU A 54 -1.37 -0.52 -14.22
N GLU A 55 -0.76 -1.55 -14.75
CA GLU A 55 -1.00 -2.05 -16.11
C GLU A 55 -1.71 -3.41 -16.05
N PRO A 56 -2.87 -3.57 -16.69
CA PRO A 56 -3.58 -4.84 -16.66
C PRO A 56 -2.86 -5.89 -17.50
N LEU A 57 -2.83 -7.13 -17.02
CA LEU A 57 -2.39 -8.27 -17.81
C LEU A 57 -3.52 -8.81 -18.70
N ARG A 58 -4.78 -8.53 -18.34
CA ARG A 58 -5.98 -8.98 -19.05
C ARG A 58 -7.02 -7.87 -19.07
N GLU A 59 -7.78 -7.81 -20.17
CA GLU A 59 -8.86 -6.82 -20.31
C GLU A 59 -10.01 -7.04 -19.32
N ASP A 60 -10.24 -8.28 -18.89
CA ASP A 60 -11.28 -8.65 -17.92
C ASP A 60 -10.81 -8.55 -16.45
N SER A 61 -9.59 -8.13 -16.19
CA SER A 61 -9.11 -7.83 -14.84
C SER A 61 -9.75 -6.57 -14.27
N VAL A 62 -9.58 -6.33 -12.96
CA VAL A 62 -10.12 -5.12 -12.30
C VAL A 62 -9.60 -3.85 -12.98
N ILE A 63 -8.30 -3.77 -13.24
CA ILE A 63 -7.69 -2.60 -13.88
C ILE A 63 -8.05 -2.53 -15.37
N GLY A 64 -8.14 -3.68 -16.06
CA GLY A 64 -8.58 -3.75 -17.44
C GLY A 64 -10.00 -3.19 -17.61
N ARG A 65 -10.94 -3.59 -16.77
CA ARG A 65 -12.31 -3.07 -16.78
C ARG A 65 -12.38 -1.59 -16.41
N PHE A 66 -11.55 -1.13 -15.48
CA PHE A 66 -11.45 0.29 -15.15
C PHE A 66 -11.03 1.11 -16.38
N LEU A 67 -9.99 0.67 -17.10
CA LEU A 67 -9.51 1.35 -18.31
C LEU A 67 -10.57 1.39 -19.42
N GLN A 68 -11.30 0.28 -19.62
CA GLN A 68 -12.38 0.24 -20.60
C GLN A 68 -13.52 1.21 -20.28
N LYS A 69 -13.83 1.35 -18.98
CA LYS A 69 -14.96 2.16 -18.51
C LYS A 69 -14.62 3.64 -18.37
N ARG A 70 -13.41 3.97 -17.93
CA ARG A 70 -13.00 5.33 -17.57
C ARG A 70 -11.77 5.84 -18.30
N GLY A 71 -11.03 4.98 -18.99
CA GLY A 71 -9.71 5.32 -19.53
C GLY A 71 -8.63 5.41 -18.46
N PRO A 72 -7.40 5.77 -18.84
CA PRO A 72 -6.30 5.97 -17.88
C PRO A 72 -6.60 7.06 -16.85
N GLY A 73 -6.15 6.87 -15.64
CA GLY A 73 -6.32 7.84 -14.58
C GLY A 73 -6.19 7.27 -13.18
N LEU A 74 -6.52 8.10 -12.20
CA LEU A 74 -6.47 7.72 -10.79
C LEU A 74 -7.45 6.58 -10.51
N HIS A 75 -6.90 5.46 -10.03
CA HIS A 75 -7.68 4.30 -9.62
C HIS A 75 -7.99 4.30 -8.12
N HIS A 76 -6.99 4.55 -7.30
CA HIS A 76 -7.16 4.59 -5.84
C HIS A 76 -6.15 5.51 -5.16
N VAL A 77 -6.48 5.89 -3.94
CA VAL A 77 -5.58 6.57 -3.00
C VAL A 77 -5.36 5.62 -1.83
N ALA A 78 -4.11 5.40 -1.46
CA ALA A 78 -3.75 4.60 -0.29
C ALA A 78 -3.28 5.49 0.85
N LEU A 79 -3.88 5.30 2.02
CA LEU A 79 -3.50 5.95 3.26
C LEU A 79 -2.83 4.96 4.20
N HIS A 80 -1.62 5.27 4.61
CA HIS A 80 -0.93 4.54 5.68
C HIS A 80 -1.49 4.97 7.03
N VAL A 81 -1.78 3.98 7.88
CA VAL A 81 -2.20 4.19 9.27
C VAL A 81 -1.29 3.40 10.20
N ASP A 82 -1.22 3.84 11.47
CA ASP A 82 -0.38 3.18 12.47
C ASP A 82 -1.03 1.91 13.05
N ASP A 83 -2.36 1.87 13.08
CA ASP A 83 -3.15 0.73 13.57
C ASP A 83 -4.34 0.48 12.66
N ILE A 84 -4.17 -0.46 11.74
CA ILE A 84 -5.18 -0.79 10.74
C ILE A 84 -6.42 -1.47 11.35
N GLY A 85 -6.24 -2.21 12.44
CA GLY A 85 -7.37 -2.82 13.15
C GLY A 85 -8.27 -1.78 13.79
N ALA A 86 -7.68 -0.77 14.43
CA ALA A 86 -8.42 0.36 15.01
C ALA A 86 -9.10 1.21 13.91
N ALA A 87 -8.44 1.43 12.79
CA ALA A 87 -9.00 2.14 11.64
C ALA A 87 -10.23 1.41 11.08
N LEU A 88 -10.13 0.10 10.90
CA LEU A 88 -11.26 -0.73 10.44
C LEU A 88 -12.45 -0.66 11.40
N ALA A 89 -12.20 -0.82 12.71
CA ALA A 89 -13.24 -0.74 13.74
C ALA A 89 -13.93 0.61 13.75
N SER A 90 -13.19 1.71 13.64
CA SER A 90 -13.74 3.07 13.59
C SER A 90 -14.62 3.30 12.37
N LEU A 91 -14.22 2.82 11.21
CA LEU A 91 -15.01 2.95 9.97
C LEU A 91 -16.29 2.11 10.04
N LYS A 92 -16.22 0.89 10.57
CA LYS A 92 -17.41 0.06 10.80
C LYS A 92 -18.38 0.70 11.76
N ALA A 93 -17.90 1.27 12.86
CA ALA A 93 -18.73 1.96 13.85
C ALA A 93 -19.49 3.16 13.26
N ARG A 94 -18.95 3.80 12.23
CA ARG A 94 -19.60 4.89 11.49
C ARG A 94 -20.53 4.43 10.37
N GLY A 95 -20.62 3.13 10.13
CA GLY A 95 -21.43 2.59 9.04
C GLY A 95 -20.80 2.78 7.65
N ALA A 96 -19.49 2.97 7.57
CA ALA A 96 -18.80 3.08 6.28
C ALA A 96 -18.95 1.80 5.47
N ARG A 97 -19.21 1.94 4.17
CA ARG A 97 -19.28 0.82 3.24
C ARG A 97 -17.88 0.38 2.87
N LEU A 98 -17.55 -0.86 3.18
CA LEU A 98 -16.26 -1.47 2.91
C LEU A 98 -16.36 -2.45 1.75
N ILE A 99 -15.29 -2.54 0.94
CA ILE A 99 -15.19 -3.57 -0.11
C ILE A 99 -14.91 -4.93 0.55
N SER A 100 -14.04 -4.95 1.57
CA SER A 100 -13.79 -6.13 2.39
C SER A 100 -13.97 -5.76 3.87
N GLU A 101 -14.69 -6.61 4.60
CA GLU A 101 -14.93 -6.40 6.03
C GLU A 101 -13.78 -6.86 6.95
N LYS A 102 -12.72 -7.37 6.35
CA LYS A 102 -11.55 -7.89 7.07
C LYS A 102 -10.28 -7.28 6.50
N VAL A 103 -9.29 -7.09 7.37
CA VAL A 103 -7.93 -6.78 6.96
C VAL A 103 -7.38 -7.94 6.14
N GLN A 104 -6.83 -7.63 4.99
CA GLN A 104 -6.18 -8.56 4.07
C GLN A 104 -4.67 -8.48 4.20
N VAL A 105 -3.98 -9.55 3.85
CA VAL A 105 -2.52 -9.63 3.86
C VAL A 105 -2.03 -9.74 2.42
N GLY A 106 -1.24 -8.77 1.99
CA GLY A 106 -0.59 -8.73 0.69
C GLY A 106 0.86 -9.20 0.73
N ALA A 107 1.58 -8.91 -0.35
CA ALA A 107 3.00 -9.24 -0.49
C ALA A 107 3.83 -8.63 0.66
N GLY A 108 4.82 -9.40 1.15
CA GLY A 108 5.70 -8.93 2.23
C GLY A 108 5.01 -8.72 3.58
N GLY A 109 3.79 -9.25 3.76
CA GLY A 109 3.03 -9.07 5.00
C GLY A 109 2.30 -7.73 5.09
N HIS A 110 2.28 -6.96 4.01
CA HIS A 110 1.53 -5.70 3.90
C HIS A 110 0.04 -5.92 4.24
N LEU A 111 -0.47 -5.16 5.20
CA LEU A 111 -1.86 -5.24 5.64
C LEU A 111 -2.68 -4.16 4.94
N TYR A 112 -3.87 -4.52 4.47
CA TYR A 112 -4.73 -3.55 3.78
C TYR A 112 -6.21 -3.94 3.81
N PHE A 113 -7.07 -2.95 3.57
CA PHE A 113 -8.47 -3.12 3.20
C PHE A 113 -8.93 -1.93 2.35
N PHE A 114 -10.03 -2.11 1.60
CA PHE A 114 -10.58 -1.06 0.75
C PHE A 114 -11.91 -0.53 1.27
N VAL A 115 -12.06 0.78 1.21
CA VAL A 115 -13.29 1.51 1.48
C VAL A 115 -13.98 1.83 0.16
N HIS A 116 -15.28 1.51 0.08
CA HIS A 116 -16.07 1.79 -1.12
C HIS A 116 -16.13 3.30 -1.40
N PRO A 117 -16.04 3.72 -2.68
CA PRO A 117 -16.07 5.14 -3.05
C PRO A 117 -17.27 5.92 -2.49
N ALA A 118 -18.44 5.28 -2.35
CA ALA A 118 -19.63 5.93 -1.78
C ALA A 118 -19.40 6.48 -0.37
N SER A 119 -18.51 5.88 0.42
CA SER A 119 -18.15 6.32 1.77
C SER A 119 -16.91 7.21 1.84
N ALA A 120 -16.18 7.35 0.74
CA ALA A 120 -14.89 8.05 0.68
C ALA A 120 -14.88 9.20 -0.35
N GLY A 121 -16.02 9.85 -0.56
CA GLY A 121 -16.10 11.01 -1.43
C GLY A 121 -15.96 10.70 -2.93
N GLY A 122 -16.27 9.49 -3.35
CA GLY A 122 -16.21 9.08 -4.75
C GLY A 122 -14.86 8.50 -5.18
N VAL A 123 -13.91 8.30 -4.25
CA VAL A 123 -12.60 7.74 -4.51
C VAL A 123 -12.48 6.37 -3.84
N LEU A 124 -11.98 5.37 -4.55
CA LEU A 124 -11.59 4.10 -3.95
C LEU A 124 -10.41 4.35 -3.02
N LEU A 125 -10.61 4.08 -1.73
CA LEU A 125 -9.62 4.34 -0.71
C LEU A 125 -9.05 3.02 -0.19
N GLU A 126 -7.75 2.87 -0.25
CA GLU A 126 -7.01 1.79 0.40
C GLU A 126 -6.50 2.27 1.76
N ILE A 127 -6.75 1.52 2.80
CA ILE A 127 -6.12 1.73 4.10
C ILE A 127 -5.05 0.66 4.26
N CYS A 128 -3.83 1.05 4.58
CA CYS A 128 -2.72 0.14 4.65
C CYS A 128 -1.82 0.38 5.87
N GLN A 129 -1.11 -0.69 6.23
CA GLN A 129 -0.09 -0.68 7.26
C GLN A 129 0.99 -1.67 6.84
N GLU A 130 2.23 -1.22 6.81
CA GLU A 130 3.34 -2.14 6.62
C GLU A 130 3.40 -3.08 7.82
N SER A 131 3.69 -4.36 7.57
CA SER A 131 4.02 -5.28 8.66
C SER A 131 5.25 -4.70 9.35
N GLY A 132 5.08 -4.28 10.59
CA GLY A 132 6.18 -3.76 11.38
C GLY A 132 7.31 -4.78 11.37
N GLN A 133 8.48 -4.39 10.93
CA GLN A 133 9.68 -4.94 11.52
C GLN A 133 9.52 -4.63 13.01
N HIS A 134 9.16 -5.64 13.79
CA HIS A 134 9.45 -5.63 15.20
C HIS A 134 10.97 -5.44 15.26
N ASP A 135 11.38 -4.21 15.50
CA ASP A 135 12.67 -3.92 16.07
C ASP A 135 12.65 -4.62 17.44
N SER A 136 13.00 -5.90 17.43
CA SER A 136 13.34 -6.64 18.63
C SER A 136 14.68 -6.07 19.08
N GLY A 137 14.63 -4.89 19.66
CA GLY A 137 15.64 -4.39 20.53
C GLY A 137 15.72 -5.33 21.73
N GLN A 138 16.40 -6.45 21.54
CA GLN A 138 16.91 -7.26 22.63
C GLN A 138 17.89 -6.38 23.40
N HIS A 139 17.37 -5.74 24.43
CA HIS A 139 18.18 -5.33 25.54
C HIS A 139 18.59 -6.62 26.27
N ASP A 140 19.66 -7.20 25.79
CA ASP A 140 20.39 -8.25 26.51
C ASP A 140 21.07 -7.59 27.69
N SER A 141 20.36 -7.52 28.81
CA SER A 141 20.94 -7.25 30.12
C SER A 141 21.46 -8.59 30.67
N GLY A 142 22.63 -9.00 30.15
CA GLY A 142 23.36 -10.11 30.71
C GLY A 142 23.69 -9.83 32.19
N PRO A 143 23.64 -10.85 33.06
CA PRO A 143 23.94 -10.68 34.49
C PRO A 143 25.41 -10.32 34.67
N GLN A 144 25.66 -9.27 35.42
CA GLN A 144 27.00 -8.89 35.85
C GLN A 144 27.58 -9.94 36.82
N PRO A 145 28.84 -10.32 36.67
CA PRO A 145 29.45 -11.23 37.62
C PRO A 145 29.69 -10.54 38.99
N VAL A 146 29.17 -11.13 40.01
CA VAL A 146 29.46 -10.77 41.41
C VAL A 146 30.93 -11.06 41.71
N SER A 147 31.67 -10.05 42.08
CA SER A 147 33.03 -10.17 42.62
C SER A 147 32.97 -10.72 44.06
N GLU A 148 33.59 -11.88 44.24
CA GLU A 148 33.84 -12.42 45.61
C GLU A 148 34.89 -11.57 46.33
N PRO A 149 34.76 -11.42 47.67
CA PRO A 149 35.80 -10.77 48.44
C PRO A 149 36.89 -11.78 48.80
N SER A 150 38.11 -11.45 48.50
CA SER A 150 39.31 -12.18 48.98
C SER A 150 39.67 -11.77 50.41
N GLU A 151 39.92 -12.79 51.21
CA GLU A 151 40.58 -12.69 52.49
C GLU A 151 42.04 -12.19 52.38
#